data_33dca450a5ca3e82e0dd0d892b95de42
#
_entry.id   33dca450a5ca3e82e0dd0d892b95de42
#
_cell.length_a   1.000
_cell.length_b   1.000
_cell.length_c   1.000
_cell.angle_alpha   90.00
_cell.angle_beta   90.00
_cell.angle_gamma   90.00
#
_symmetry.space_group_name_H-M   'P 1'
#
loop_
_entity.id
_entity.type
_entity.pdbx_description
1 polymer ?
#
loop_
_entity_poly.entity_id
_entity_poly.type
_entity_poly.pdbx_seq_one_letter_code
_entity_poly.pdbx_strand_id
1 'polypeptide(L)'
;MISNQILQNTIDGVKGITKIDLSVVDADGNVLAETAGDSEDYCATVKIFADSPADSQAILGYQFFKVYDESQLEYIVVAKGEAEDVYMIGKIVVFQIQNLLVAYKERYDKDNFIKNLLLDNLLLVDIFNRAKKLHIEMNARRVVYIVETSKEKDNGALETVRSMFAGGN
;
A
#
# COMPACT_ATOMS: atom_id res chain seq x y z
N MET A 1 -3.88 3.34 3.57
CA MET A 1 -2.47 3.10 3.98
C MET A 1 -2.15 1.62 3.80
N ILE A 2 -1.03 1.30 3.16
CA ILE A 2 -0.53 -0.07 2.99
C ILE A 2 0.11 -0.53 4.31
N SER A 3 0.00 -1.82 4.68
CA SER A 3 0.68 -2.29 5.88
C SER A 3 2.20 -2.37 5.68
N ASN A 4 2.97 -2.10 6.74
CA ASN A 4 4.44 -2.15 6.70
C ASN A 4 4.95 -3.52 6.23
N GLN A 5 4.26 -4.61 6.59
CA GLN A 5 4.63 -5.97 6.15
C GLN A 5 4.57 -6.14 4.63
N ILE A 6 3.61 -5.50 3.97
CA ILE A 6 3.48 -5.58 2.51
C ILE A 6 4.53 -4.72 1.82
N LEU A 7 4.81 -3.53 2.37
CA LEU A 7 5.92 -2.70 1.89
C LEU A 7 7.24 -3.47 2.02
N GLN A 8 7.49 -4.11 3.18
CA GLN A 8 8.68 -4.92 3.42
C GLN A 8 8.80 -6.07 2.42
N ASN A 9 7.76 -6.87 2.25
CA ASN A 9 7.75 -7.97 1.29
C ASN A 9 8.03 -7.50 -0.15
N THR A 10 7.52 -6.31 -0.50
CA THR A 10 7.72 -5.72 -1.83
C THR A 10 9.18 -5.39 -2.07
N ILE A 11 9.82 -4.65 -1.13
CA ILE A 11 11.23 -4.26 -1.29
C ILE A 11 12.19 -5.45 -1.14
N ASP A 12 11.88 -6.42 -0.27
CA ASP A 12 12.66 -7.66 -0.14
C ASP A 12 12.63 -8.48 -1.44
N GLY A 13 11.48 -8.56 -2.09
CA GLY A 13 11.34 -9.22 -3.39
C GLY A 13 12.19 -8.56 -4.46
N VAL A 14 12.19 -7.22 -4.54
CA VAL A 14 13.02 -6.48 -5.50
C VAL A 14 14.51 -6.62 -5.17
N LYS A 15 14.92 -6.49 -3.90
CA LYS A 15 16.31 -6.71 -3.47
C LYS A 15 16.79 -8.13 -3.82
N GLY A 16 15.91 -9.14 -3.64
CA GLY A 16 16.23 -10.54 -4.00
C GLY A 16 16.68 -10.69 -5.45
N ILE A 17 16.09 -9.91 -6.36
CA ILE A 17 16.37 -9.94 -7.80
C ILE A 17 17.55 -9.02 -8.15
N THR A 18 17.54 -7.78 -7.66
CA THR A 18 18.43 -6.70 -8.12
C THR A 18 19.70 -6.55 -7.30
N LYS A 19 19.70 -7.03 -6.06
CA LYS A 19 20.74 -6.83 -5.05
C LYS A 19 20.92 -5.36 -4.62
N ILE A 20 19.99 -4.49 -4.98
CA ILE A 20 19.96 -3.09 -4.58
C ILE A 20 19.24 -2.96 -3.26
N ASP A 21 19.82 -2.25 -2.31
CA ASP A 21 19.19 -1.95 -1.04
C ASP A 21 18.16 -0.85 -1.20
N LEU A 22 17.01 -1.08 -0.58
CA LEU A 22 15.82 -0.25 -0.70
C LEU A 22 15.22 0.04 0.68
N SER A 23 14.62 1.21 0.82
CA SER A 23 13.82 1.56 1.98
C SER A 23 12.59 2.34 1.57
N VAL A 24 11.55 2.26 2.37
CA VAL A 24 10.31 3.04 2.24
C VAL A 24 10.09 3.78 3.54
N VAL A 25 9.96 5.11 3.44
CA VAL A 25 9.75 6.00 4.58
C VAL A 25 8.51 6.86 4.35
N ASP A 26 7.92 7.38 5.41
CA ASP A 26 6.87 8.39 5.30
C ASP A 26 7.44 9.80 5.06
N ALA A 27 6.57 10.80 4.89
CA ALA A 27 6.97 12.18 4.68
C ALA A 27 7.70 12.80 5.89
N ASP A 28 7.51 12.25 7.08
CA ASP A 28 8.17 12.69 8.32
C ASP A 28 9.53 12.02 8.51
N GLY A 29 9.91 11.08 7.65
CA GLY A 29 11.18 10.35 7.70
C GLY A 29 11.13 9.11 8.61
N ASN A 30 9.97 8.65 9.04
CA ASN A 30 9.87 7.40 9.78
C ASN A 30 9.99 6.21 8.82
N VAL A 31 10.83 5.25 9.17
CA VAL A 31 11.05 4.05 8.36
C VAL A 31 9.87 3.09 8.49
N LEU A 32 9.26 2.75 7.38
CA LEU A 32 8.14 1.80 7.29
C LEU A 32 8.59 0.41 6.86
N ALA A 33 9.63 0.36 6.01
CA ALA A 33 10.28 -0.87 5.55
C ALA A 33 11.70 -0.57 5.11
N GLU A 34 12.66 -1.46 5.38
CA GLU A 34 14.04 -1.30 4.96
C GLU A 34 14.75 -2.64 4.75
N THR A 35 15.76 -2.68 3.89
CA THR A 35 16.52 -3.89 3.57
C THR A 35 17.97 -3.85 4.06
N ALA A 36 18.54 -2.68 4.37
CA ALA A 36 19.95 -2.49 4.73
C ALA A 36 20.21 -2.13 6.20
N GLY A 37 19.23 -1.49 6.89
CA GLY A 37 19.41 -1.03 8.26
C GLY A 37 20.32 0.21 8.39
N ASP A 38 20.42 1.02 7.33
CA ASP A 38 21.25 2.23 7.25
C ASP A 38 20.43 3.53 7.24
N SER A 39 19.23 3.48 7.77
CA SER A 39 18.27 4.60 7.77
C SER A 39 18.79 5.85 8.48
N GLU A 40 19.67 5.73 9.47
CA GLU A 40 20.29 6.85 10.16
C GLU A 40 21.08 7.78 9.20
N ASP A 41 21.64 7.23 8.13
CA ASP A 41 22.48 7.96 7.17
C ASP A 41 21.67 8.96 6.32
N TYR A 42 20.38 8.72 6.10
CA TYR A 42 19.56 9.51 5.17
C TYR A 42 18.27 10.13 5.77
N CYS A 43 17.86 9.78 6.99
CA CYS A 43 16.60 10.26 7.58
C CYS A 43 16.49 11.80 7.61
N ALA A 44 17.57 12.51 7.89
CA ALA A 44 17.58 13.98 7.86
C ALA A 44 17.35 14.53 6.45
N THR A 45 17.89 13.84 5.44
CA THR A 45 17.76 14.18 4.01
C THR A 45 16.35 13.96 3.49
N VAL A 46 15.66 12.94 3.99
CA VAL A 46 14.25 12.63 3.62
C VAL A 46 13.34 13.84 3.85
N LYS A 47 13.44 14.50 5.01
CA LYS A 47 12.59 15.66 5.34
C LYS A 47 12.85 16.83 4.39
N ILE A 48 14.10 17.11 4.07
CA ILE A 48 14.47 18.17 3.12
C ILE A 48 13.95 17.83 1.72
N PHE A 49 14.08 16.58 1.32
CA PHE A 49 13.59 16.12 0.01
C PHE A 49 12.06 16.13 -0.06
N ALA A 50 11.34 15.79 1.03
CA ALA A 50 9.87 15.84 1.08
C ALA A 50 9.33 17.22 0.69
N ASP A 51 9.98 18.29 1.17
CA ASP A 51 9.60 19.68 0.91
C ASP A 51 10.10 20.21 -0.45
N SER A 52 11.01 19.50 -1.12
CA SER A 52 11.56 19.92 -2.41
C SER A 52 10.51 19.78 -3.54
N PRO A 53 10.57 20.56 -4.63
CA PRO A 53 9.69 20.40 -5.77
C PRO A 53 10.04 19.19 -6.68
N ALA A 54 11.17 18.54 -6.44
CA ALA A 54 11.64 17.42 -7.26
C ALA A 54 10.89 16.12 -6.92
N ASP A 55 10.50 15.36 -7.93
CA ASP A 55 9.91 14.02 -7.76
C ASP A 55 10.96 12.93 -7.50
N SER A 56 12.21 13.18 -7.90
CA SER A 56 13.36 12.32 -7.61
C SER A 56 14.63 13.12 -7.52
N GLN A 57 15.56 12.67 -6.66
CA GLN A 57 16.85 13.32 -6.48
C GLN A 57 17.90 12.33 -5.96
N ALA A 58 19.14 12.47 -6.45
CA ALA A 58 20.30 11.74 -5.90
C ALA A 58 21.03 12.62 -4.90
N ILE A 59 21.26 12.13 -3.69
CA ILE A 59 21.93 12.85 -2.58
C ILE A 59 22.73 11.84 -1.78
N LEU A 60 24.03 12.12 -1.55
CA LEU A 60 24.91 11.39 -0.64
C LEU A 60 24.93 9.86 -0.88
N GLY A 61 24.93 9.43 -2.12
CA GLY A 61 24.98 8.00 -2.46
C GLY A 61 23.62 7.28 -2.42
N TYR A 62 22.54 8.01 -2.23
CA TYR A 62 21.18 7.50 -2.25
C TYR A 62 20.35 8.21 -3.31
N GLN A 63 19.38 7.49 -3.87
CA GLN A 63 18.37 8.04 -4.76
C GLN A 63 17.00 8.03 -4.07
N PHE A 64 16.37 9.19 -4.02
CA PHE A 64 15.09 9.44 -3.39
C PHE A 64 14.01 9.60 -4.44
N PHE A 65 12.83 9.02 -4.21
CA PHE A 65 11.69 9.08 -5.11
C PHE A 65 10.40 9.30 -4.33
N LYS A 66 9.61 10.27 -4.72
CA LYS A 66 8.29 10.52 -4.15
C LYS A 66 7.24 9.56 -4.70
N VAL A 67 6.40 9.07 -3.80
CA VAL A 67 5.21 8.27 -4.11
C VAL A 67 3.99 9.03 -3.66
N TYR A 68 3.12 9.36 -4.60
CA TYR A 68 1.90 10.11 -4.32
C TYR A 68 0.68 9.19 -4.33
N ASP A 69 -0.27 9.44 -3.40
CA ASP A 69 -1.66 9.02 -3.52
C ASP A 69 -2.47 10.23 -3.98
N GLU A 70 -2.90 10.22 -5.23
CA GLU A 70 -3.47 11.39 -5.92
C GLU A 70 -2.50 12.60 -5.90
N SER A 71 -2.74 13.57 -5.03
CA SER A 71 -1.90 14.78 -4.89
C SER A 71 -1.17 14.85 -3.55
N GLN A 72 -1.32 13.85 -2.68
CA GLN A 72 -0.69 13.83 -1.37
C GLN A 72 0.56 12.94 -1.40
N LEU A 73 1.68 13.46 -0.90
CA LEU A 73 2.89 12.67 -0.69
C LEU A 73 2.62 11.63 0.40
N GLU A 74 2.64 10.35 0.04
CA GLU A 74 2.33 9.25 0.96
C GLU A 74 3.59 8.54 1.44
N TYR A 75 4.53 8.28 0.51
CA TYR A 75 5.80 7.63 0.82
C TYR A 75 6.96 8.25 0.04
N ILE A 76 8.18 8.00 0.54
CA ILE A 76 9.43 8.21 -0.19
C ILE A 76 10.14 6.87 -0.27
N VAL A 77 10.49 6.45 -1.49
CA VAL A 77 11.36 5.31 -1.74
C VAL A 77 12.79 5.80 -1.75
N VAL A 78 13.67 5.14 -1.01
CA VAL A 78 15.11 5.39 -1.00
C VAL A 78 15.82 4.17 -1.56
N ALA A 79 16.67 4.36 -2.55
CA ALA A 79 17.50 3.32 -3.15
C ALA A 79 18.98 3.66 -2.96
N LYS A 80 19.79 2.69 -2.49
CA LYS A 80 21.22 2.89 -2.23
C LYS A 80 22.02 2.77 -3.50
N GLY A 81 22.73 3.82 -3.86
CA GLY A 81 23.61 3.91 -5.02
C GLY A 81 23.23 5.07 -5.96
N GLU A 82 24.17 5.43 -6.86
CA GLU A 82 24.00 6.56 -7.80
C GLU A 82 23.96 6.11 -9.25
N ALA A 83 24.14 4.82 -9.52
CA ALA A 83 24.16 4.28 -10.86
C ALA A 83 22.77 4.35 -11.54
N GLU A 84 22.76 4.35 -12.86
CA GLU A 84 21.52 4.47 -13.65
C GLU A 84 20.55 3.29 -13.42
N ASP A 85 21.08 2.11 -13.20
CA ASP A 85 20.29 0.91 -12.87
C ASP A 85 19.56 1.07 -11.52
N VAL A 86 20.19 1.70 -10.51
CA VAL A 86 19.57 2.04 -9.22
C VAL A 86 18.40 2.99 -9.42
N TYR A 87 18.57 4.01 -10.28
CA TYR A 87 17.50 4.93 -10.63
C TYR A 87 16.30 4.20 -11.27
N MET A 88 16.58 3.33 -12.23
CA MET A 88 15.53 2.55 -12.91
C MET A 88 14.79 1.63 -11.95
N ILE A 89 15.51 0.95 -11.07
CA ILE A 89 14.91 0.07 -10.06
C ILE A 89 14.07 0.88 -9.06
N GLY A 90 14.57 2.04 -8.60
CA GLY A 90 13.80 2.95 -7.76
C GLY A 90 12.47 3.36 -8.40
N LYS A 91 12.46 3.69 -9.68
CA LYS A 91 11.24 4.01 -10.45
C LYS A 91 10.28 2.81 -10.56
N ILE A 92 10.80 1.59 -10.73
CA ILE A 92 9.98 0.37 -10.75
C ILE A 92 9.32 0.15 -9.39
N VAL A 93 10.05 0.34 -8.29
CA VAL A 93 9.52 0.22 -6.93
C VAL A 93 8.42 1.27 -6.67
N VAL A 94 8.63 2.53 -7.10
CA VAL A 94 7.61 3.59 -7.03
C VAL A 94 6.33 3.15 -7.75
N PHE A 95 6.45 2.70 -8.99
CA PHE A 95 5.31 2.22 -9.78
C PHE A 95 4.59 1.05 -9.10
N GLN A 96 5.35 0.10 -8.55
CA GLN A 96 4.78 -1.03 -7.81
C GLN A 96 4.00 -0.59 -6.57
N ILE A 97 4.56 0.34 -5.77
CA ILE A 97 3.88 0.86 -4.58
C ILE A 97 2.65 1.67 -4.95
N GLN A 98 2.69 2.46 -6.04
CA GLN A 98 1.51 3.17 -6.55
C GLN A 98 0.39 2.19 -6.94
N ASN A 99 0.70 1.09 -7.62
CA ASN A 99 -0.29 0.05 -7.93
C ASN A 99 -0.87 -0.60 -6.66
N LEU A 100 -0.04 -0.82 -5.65
CA LEU A 100 -0.51 -1.31 -4.35
C LEU A 100 -1.45 -0.30 -3.67
N LEU A 101 -1.14 1.00 -3.70
CA LEU A 101 -2.02 2.04 -3.14
C LEU A 101 -3.40 2.01 -3.80
N VAL A 102 -3.45 1.94 -5.13
CA VAL A 102 -4.72 1.84 -5.88
C VAL A 102 -5.49 0.59 -5.47
N ALA A 103 -4.84 -0.59 -5.45
CA ALA A 103 -5.49 -1.85 -5.08
C ALA A 103 -6.03 -1.85 -3.65
N TYR A 104 -5.27 -1.27 -2.70
CA TYR A 104 -5.70 -1.13 -1.30
C TYR A 104 -6.87 -0.16 -1.15
N LYS A 105 -6.87 0.95 -1.89
CA LYS A 105 -7.97 1.91 -1.90
C LYS A 105 -9.25 1.28 -2.43
N GLU A 106 -9.18 0.57 -3.56
CA GLU A 106 -10.33 -0.16 -4.11
C GLU A 106 -10.90 -1.19 -3.13
N ARG A 107 -10.04 -1.94 -2.47
CA ARG A 107 -10.45 -2.92 -1.46
C ARG A 107 -11.13 -2.25 -0.27
N TYR A 108 -10.55 -1.17 0.26
CA TYR A 108 -11.13 -0.40 1.36
C TYR A 108 -12.49 0.18 0.99
N ASP A 109 -12.63 0.69 -0.23
CA ASP A 109 -13.89 1.22 -0.75
C ASP A 109 -14.96 0.15 -0.87
N LYS A 110 -14.61 -1.08 -1.29
CA LYS A 110 -15.54 -2.22 -1.31
C LYS A 110 -16.00 -2.64 0.09
N ASP A 111 -15.07 -2.78 1.02
CA ASP A 111 -15.38 -3.15 2.41
C ASP A 111 -16.27 -2.09 3.08
N ASN A 112 -15.97 -0.81 2.90
CA ASN A 112 -16.79 0.31 3.37
C ASN A 112 -18.18 0.34 2.71
N PHE A 113 -18.26 0.09 1.42
CA PHE A 113 -19.54 0.02 0.71
C PHE A 113 -20.42 -1.08 1.30
N ILE A 114 -19.89 -2.29 1.45
CA ILE A 114 -20.63 -3.43 2.02
C ILE A 114 -21.04 -3.15 3.47
N LYS A 115 -20.16 -2.58 4.28
CA LYS A 115 -20.46 -2.19 5.66
C LYS A 115 -21.62 -1.19 5.72
N ASN A 116 -21.58 -0.12 4.92
CA ASN A 116 -22.63 0.89 4.89
C ASN A 116 -23.94 0.34 4.31
N LEU A 117 -23.88 -0.59 3.36
CA LEU A 117 -25.05 -1.30 2.83
C LEU A 117 -25.73 -2.13 3.92
N LEU A 118 -24.97 -2.88 4.73
CA LEU A 118 -25.49 -3.71 5.81
C LEU A 118 -26.08 -2.87 6.96
N LEU A 119 -25.57 -1.65 7.17
CA LEU A 119 -26.04 -0.72 8.21
C LEU A 119 -27.19 0.18 7.73
N ASP A 120 -27.70 -0.01 6.50
CA ASP A 120 -28.74 0.80 5.87
C ASP A 120 -28.41 2.31 5.80
N ASN A 121 -27.12 2.63 5.66
CA ASN A 121 -26.62 3.99 5.63
C ASN A 121 -26.52 4.57 4.20
N LEU A 122 -27.05 3.89 3.18
CA LEU A 122 -26.94 4.28 1.77
C LEU A 122 -28.32 4.50 1.13
N LEU A 123 -28.43 5.57 0.37
CA LEU A 123 -29.61 5.77 -0.48
C LEU A 123 -29.59 4.80 -1.67
N LEU A 124 -30.77 4.35 -2.11
CA LEU A 124 -30.90 3.40 -3.24
C LEU A 124 -30.14 3.83 -4.51
N VAL A 125 -30.16 5.13 -4.83
CA VAL A 125 -29.43 5.69 -5.97
C VAL A 125 -27.91 5.55 -5.78
N ASP A 126 -27.42 5.78 -4.56
CA ASP A 126 -26.00 5.67 -4.23
C ASP A 126 -25.53 4.21 -4.24
N ILE A 127 -26.38 3.28 -3.79
CA ILE A 127 -26.09 1.85 -3.86
C ILE A 127 -25.80 1.43 -5.30
N PHE A 128 -26.66 1.81 -6.24
CA PHE A 128 -26.51 1.44 -7.65
C PHE A 128 -25.24 2.03 -8.27
N ASN A 129 -25.01 3.33 -8.05
CA ASN A 129 -23.87 4.04 -8.62
C ASN A 129 -22.53 3.55 -8.05
N ARG A 130 -22.46 3.35 -6.72
CA ARG A 130 -21.24 2.83 -6.07
C ARG A 130 -20.94 1.39 -6.41
N ALA A 131 -21.96 0.51 -6.43
CA ALA A 131 -21.77 -0.88 -6.82
C ALA A 131 -21.21 -0.99 -8.24
N LYS A 132 -21.73 -0.19 -9.19
CA LYS A 132 -21.22 -0.13 -10.56
C LYS A 132 -19.76 0.32 -10.62
N LYS A 133 -19.40 1.38 -9.88
CA LYS A 133 -18.04 1.91 -9.80
C LYS A 133 -17.06 0.89 -9.19
N LEU A 134 -17.51 0.15 -8.19
CA LEU A 134 -16.72 -0.86 -7.49
C LEU A 134 -16.73 -2.25 -8.17
N HIS A 135 -17.31 -2.35 -9.37
CA HIS A 135 -17.46 -3.59 -10.11
C HIS A 135 -18.12 -4.72 -9.28
N ILE A 136 -19.14 -4.35 -8.49
CA ILE A 136 -19.92 -5.30 -7.69
C ILE A 136 -21.15 -5.72 -8.49
N GLU A 137 -21.27 -7.00 -8.76
CA GLU A 137 -22.44 -7.55 -9.49
C GLU A 137 -23.71 -7.40 -8.64
N MET A 138 -24.68 -6.62 -9.12
CA MET A 138 -25.90 -6.28 -8.39
C MET A 138 -26.88 -7.45 -8.25
N ASN A 139 -26.93 -8.33 -9.24
CA ASN A 139 -27.89 -9.44 -9.29
C ASN A 139 -27.35 -10.75 -8.70
N ALA A 140 -26.09 -10.76 -8.20
CA ALA A 140 -25.52 -11.94 -7.59
C ALA A 140 -26.22 -12.26 -6.27
N ARG A 141 -26.54 -13.53 -6.06
CA ARG A 141 -27.02 -14.01 -4.75
C ARG A 141 -25.87 -13.98 -3.76
N ARG A 142 -26.09 -13.36 -2.59
CA ARG A 142 -25.10 -13.27 -1.53
C ARG A 142 -25.66 -13.82 -0.25
N VAL A 143 -24.76 -14.42 0.54
CA VAL A 143 -25.06 -14.88 1.89
C VAL A 143 -24.17 -14.06 2.83
N VAL A 144 -24.75 -13.55 3.90
CA VAL A 144 -24.03 -12.85 4.97
C VAL A 144 -23.88 -13.79 6.14
N TYR A 145 -22.66 -13.97 6.61
CA TYR A 145 -22.36 -14.72 7.82
C TYR A 145 -21.88 -13.77 8.91
N ILE A 146 -22.40 -13.93 10.12
CA ILE A 146 -21.90 -13.26 11.31
C ILE A 146 -21.12 -14.30 12.11
N VAL A 147 -19.83 -14.05 12.32
CA VAL A 147 -18.96 -14.93 13.11
C VAL A 147 -18.58 -14.18 14.38
N GLU A 148 -19.02 -14.72 15.53
CA GLU A 148 -18.65 -14.21 16.84
C GLU A 148 -17.32 -14.84 17.26
N THR A 149 -16.37 -14.00 17.71
CA THR A 149 -15.06 -14.45 18.20
C THR A 149 -14.89 -14.06 19.66
N SER A 150 -14.22 -14.90 20.43
CA SER A 150 -14.03 -14.72 21.88
C SER A 150 -12.99 -13.65 22.25
N LYS A 151 -12.29 -13.04 21.26
CA LYS A 151 -11.27 -12.01 21.46
C LYS A 151 -11.48 -10.84 20.48
N GLU A 152 -11.48 -9.63 20.99
CA GLU A 152 -11.71 -8.37 20.23
C GLU A 152 -10.71 -8.09 19.08
N LYS A 153 -9.63 -8.84 18.95
CA LYS A 153 -8.59 -8.65 17.91
C LYS A 153 -8.09 -10.00 17.34
N ASP A 154 -8.98 -10.92 17.04
CA ASP A 154 -8.58 -12.20 16.45
C ASP A 154 -8.55 -12.10 14.90
N ASN A 155 -7.45 -11.56 14.37
CA ASN A 155 -7.19 -11.55 12.92
C ASN A 155 -7.13 -12.98 12.34
N GLY A 156 -6.81 -13.99 13.15
CA GLY A 156 -6.76 -15.39 12.75
C GLY A 156 -8.13 -15.96 12.38
N ALA A 157 -9.20 -15.53 13.07
CA ALA A 157 -10.57 -15.98 12.74
C ALA A 157 -11.00 -15.48 11.35
N LEU A 158 -10.68 -14.23 11.01
CA LEU A 158 -10.99 -13.65 9.69
C LEU A 158 -10.20 -14.37 8.57
N GLU A 159 -8.93 -14.66 8.80
CA GLU A 159 -8.10 -15.41 7.84
C GLU A 159 -8.58 -16.85 7.67
N THR A 160 -9.00 -17.50 8.75
CA THR A 160 -9.57 -18.84 8.69
C THR A 160 -10.85 -18.88 7.85
N VAL A 161 -11.76 -17.93 8.09
CA VAL A 161 -13.00 -17.81 7.29
C VAL A 161 -12.67 -17.52 5.83
N ARG A 162 -11.73 -16.61 5.55
CA ARG A 162 -11.31 -16.32 4.17
C ARG A 162 -10.73 -17.54 3.46
N SER A 163 -9.91 -18.34 4.15
CA SER A 163 -9.29 -19.54 3.57
C SER A 163 -10.32 -20.61 3.20
N MET A 164 -11.41 -20.72 3.98
CA MET A 164 -12.50 -21.67 3.69
C MET A 164 -13.25 -21.34 2.38
N PHE A 165 -13.29 -20.06 1.99
CA PHE A 165 -14.00 -19.60 0.78
C PHE A 165 -13.05 -19.24 -0.38
N ALA A 166 -11.73 -19.27 -0.20
CA ALA A 166 -10.76 -18.96 -1.25
C ALA A 166 -10.66 -20.03 -2.36
N GLY A 167 -11.29 -21.17 -2.21
CA GLY A 167 -11.27 -22.29 -3.17
C GLY A 167 -12.51 -22.41 -4.08
N GLY A 168 -13.43 -21.48 -4.02
CA GLY A 168 -14.67 -21.49 -4.82
C GLY A 168 -14.61 -20.44 -5.95
N ASN A 169 -14.08 -20.83 -7.11
CA ASN A 169 -14.37 -20.21 -8.39
C ASN A 169 -15.54 -20.92 -9.05
#